data_f362db43e529745fbbce2e22965f4be6
#
_entry.id   f362db43e529745fbbce2e22965f4be6
#
_cell.length_a   1.000
_cell.length_b   1.000
_cell.length_c   1.000
_cell.angle_alpha   90.00
_cell.angle_beta   90.00
_cell.angle_gamma   90.00
#
_symmetry.space_group_name_H-M   'P 1'
#
loop_
_entity.id
_entity.type
_entity.pdbx_description
1 polymer ?
#
loop_
_entity_poly.entity_id
_entity_poly.type
_entity_poly.pdbx_seq_one_letter_code
_entity_poly.pdbx_strand_id
1 'polypeptide(L)'
;MPTSSVSHDRLTDMKQFGTDPGSLHADTYIPKNFPKNGPLVVVLHGSTQSAESYNRGSGWSSLADECGIALLYPEQRKTNNPLSSFNWFKSGDSRRGDGEPLSIRQMIEQVVDDHAIDPSRIFVTGMSSGGAMTSVMLATYPEVFAGGAIIAGLPYRSADNLIEAMVRMKGYGGPSDHRLDALVREASTFEGPWATISVWHGGSDSTVDNANADSIVRQWQQIHKVEGPPTRVEELDGFPRQIWCNAGGQEVIEEYIIKGMGHGTPIMAGGDEGLGEADKYMLEVGISSTRHIAHFWGLTE
;
A
#
# COMPACT_ATOMS: atom_id res chain seq x y z
N MET A 1 19.68 -31.76 -5.17
CA MET A 1 18.34 -31.27 -5.50
C MET A 1 18.52 -30.08 -6.46
N PRO A 2 17.97 -30.06 -7.66
CA PRO A 2 18.18 -28.94 -8.55
C PRO A 2 17.40 -27.75 -7.99
N THR A 3 18.13 -26.68 -7.73
CA THR A 3 17.54 -25.36 -7.49
C THR A 3 16.81 -24.94 -8.75
N SER A 4 15.48 -24.91 -8.71
CA SER A 4 14.69 -24.34 -9.80
C SER A 4 15.08 -22.87 -9.90
N SER A 5 15.70 -22.47 -11.01
CA SER A 5 15.85 -21.06 -11.37
C SER A 5 14.44 -20.49 -11.54
N VAL A 6 14.00 -19.72 -10.56
CA VAL A 6 12.77 -18.93 -10.68
C VAL A 6 12.99 -17.98 -11.85
N SER A 7 12.17 -18.10 -12.88
CA SER A 7 12.23 -17.20 -14.04
C SER A 7 11.98 -15.76 -13.55
N HIS A 8 12.92 -14.86 -13.82
CA HIS A 8 12.89 -13.47 -13.36
C HIS A 8 11.79 -12.59 -14.01
N ASP A 9 10.99 -13.14 -14.90
CA ASP A 9 9.99 -12.40 -15.68
C ASP A 9 8.59 -12.97 -15.39
N ARG A 10 8.05 -12.63 -14.20
CA ARG A 10 6.72 -13.10 -13.79
C ARG A 10 5.61 -12.10 -14.15
N LEU A 11 5.96 -10.85 -14.45
CA LEU A 11 5.02 -9.78 -14.71
C LEU A 11 4.70 -9.68 -16.20
N THR A 12 3.48 -9.28 -16.52
CA THR A 12 2.99 -9.07 -17.89
C THR A 12 2.67 -7.59 -18.08
N ASP A 13 3.30 -6.97 -19.09
CA ASP A 13 3.07 -5.57 -19.47
C ASP A 13 1.60 -5.32 -19.87
N MET A 14 0.96 -4.34 -19.24
CA MET A 14 -0.37 -3.84 -19.57
C MET A 14 -0.26 -2.64 -20.52
N LYS A 15 -0.58 -2.85 -21.80
CA LYS A 15 -0.35 -1.84 -22.85
C LYS A 15 -1.44 -0.76 -22.97
N GLN A 16 -2.66 -1.03 -22.54
CA GLN A 16 -3.81 -0.12 -22.70
C GLN A 16 -4.71 -0.20 -21.46
N PHE A 17 -5.01 0.94 -20.86
CA PHE A 17 -5.86 1.04 -19.67
C PHE A 17 -6.58 2.41 -19.57
N GLY A 18 -6.82 3.08 -20.66
CA GLY A 18 -7.54 4.37 -20.69
C GLY A 18 -6.70 5.54 -21.19
N THR A 19 -6.92 6.72 -20.64
CA THR A 19 -6.28 7.98 -21.11
C THR A 19 -4.91 8.23 -20.50
N ASP A 20 -4.60 7.56 -19.38
CA ASP A 20 -3.32 7.63 -18.65
C ASP A 20 -2.80 9.06 -18.40
N PRO A 21 -3.55 9.92 -17.71
CA PRO A 21 -3.13 11.31 -17.47
C PRO A 21 -1.87 11.41 -16.59
N GLY A 22 -1.60 10.42 -15.74
CA GLY A 22 -0.39 10.31 -14.92
C GLY A 22 0.82 9.80 -15.69
N SER A 23 0.64 9.36 -16.94
CA SER A 23 1.70 8.82 -17.79
C SER A 23 2.53 7.73 -17.11
N LEU A 24 1.85 6.77 -16.47
CA LEU A 24 2.44 5.65 -15.76
C LEU A 24 2.70 4.44 -16.70
N HIS A 25 3.43 3.48 -16.21
CA HIS A 25 3.49 2.12 -16.76
C HIS A 25 2.72 1.19 -15.84
N ALA A 26 2.30 0.03 -16.34
CA ALA A 26 1.62 -0.97 -15.54
C ALA A 26 2.00 -2.38 -15.93
N ASP A 27 2.24 -3.21 -14.93
CA ASP A 27 2.40 -4.64 -15.08
C ASP A 27 1.34 -5.38 -14.26
N THR A 28 1.00 -6.58 -14.70
CA THR A 28 0.07 -7.48 -14.01
C THR A 28 0.70 -8.83 -13.73
N TYR A 29 0.21 -9.50 -12.69
CA TYR A 29 0.46 -10.91 -12.44
C TYR A 29 -0.86 -11.62 -12.15
N ILE A 30 -1.20 -12.59 -12.98
CA ILE A 30 -2.39 -13.43 -12.80
C ILE A 30 -1.93 -14.87 -12.60
N PRO A 31 -2.20 -15.49 -11.42
CA PRO A 31 -1.84 -16.89 -11.17
C PRO A 31 -2.53 -17.82 -12.17
N LYS A 32 -1.90 -18.94 -12.51
CA LYS A 32 -2.45 -19.93 -13.45
C LYS A 32 -3.83 -20.45 -13.05
N ASN A 33 -4.06 -20.58 -11.76
CA ASN A 33 -5.30 -21.08 -11.18
C ASN A 33 -6.14 -19.95 -10.57
N PHE A 34 -6.12 -18.76 -11.16
CA PHE A 34 -6.88 -17.62 -10.66
C PHE A 34 -8.37 -17.96 -10.60
N PRO A 35 -9.04 -17.83 -9.44
CA PRO A 35 -10.44 -18.18 -9.30
C PRO A 35 -11.33 -17.13 -9.98
N LYS A 36 -12.47 -17.55 -10.50
CA LYS A 36 -13.50 -16.61 -10.96
C LYS A 36 -13.97 -15.75 -9.78
N ASN A 37 -14.07 -14.44 -9.98
CA ASN A 37 -14.34 -13.46 -8.93
C ASN A 37 -13.28 -13.49 -7.81
N GLY A 38 -12.02 -13.70 -8.17
CA GLY A 38 -10.90 -13.61 -7.25
C GLY A 38 -10.59 -12.15 -6.86
N PRO A 39 -9.78 -11.95 -5.80
CA PRO A 39 -9.38 -10.63 -5.34
C PRO A 39 -8.28 -10.01 -6.22
N LEU A 40 -8.17 -8.68 -6.14
CA LEU A 40 -7.09 -7.90 -6.74
C LEU A 40 -6.31 -7.16 -5.65
N VAL A 41 -4.98 -7.21 -5.70
CA VAL A 41 -4.10 -6.34 -4.92
C VAL A 41 -3.31 -5.42 -5.85
N VAL A 42 -3.44 -4.11 -5.64
CA VAL A 42 -2.64 -3.09 -6.30
C VAL A 42 -1.39 -2.83 -5.46
N VAL A 43 -0.21 -2.96 -6.06
CA VAL A 43 1.08 -2.94 -5.36
C VAL A 43 1.94 -1.79 -5.89
N LEU A 44 2.21 -0.79 -5.04
CA LEU A 44 2.89 0.46 -5.40
C LEU A 44 4.32 0.47 -4.84
N HIS A 45 5.31 0.51 -5.73
CA HIS A 45 6.72 0.53 -5.37
C HIS A 45 7.17 1.84 -4.72
N GLY A 46 8.28 1.81 -3.99
CA GLY A 46 8.93 3.01 -3.45
C GLY A 46 9.81 3.74 -4.48
N SER A 47 10.29 4.92 -4.12
CA SER A 47 11.22 5.68 -4.96
C SER A 47 12.45 4.86 -5.31
N THR A 48 12.94 5.01 -6.54
CA THR A 48 14.09 4.29 -7.12
C THR A 48 13.88 2.80 -7.36
N GLN A 49 12.70 2.28 -7.09
CA GLN A 49 12.31 0.90 -7.37
C GLN A 49 11.54 0.81 -8.72
N SER A 50 11.25 -0.41 -9.13
CA SER A 50 10.38 -0.77 -10.25
C SER A 50 9.32 -1.78 -9.78
N ALA A 51 8.30 -2.02 -10.60
CA ALA A 51 7.31 -3.08 -10.41
C ALA A 51 7.98 -4.44 -10.16
N GLU A 52 8.93 -4.81 -11.02
CA GLU A 52 9.66 -6.08 -10.93
C GLU A 52 10.46 -6.20 -9.63
N SER A 53 11.28 -5.19 -9.28
CA SER A 53 12.12 -5.23 -8.07
C SER A 53 11.27 -5.28 -6.81
N TYR A 54 10.15 -4.55 -6.78
CA TYR A 54 9.24 -4.57 -5.63
C TYR A 54 8.48 -5.89 -5.53
N ASN A 55 8.01 -6.45 -6.66
CA ASN A 55 7.38 -7.77 -6.69
C ASN A 55 8.31 -8.86 -6.14
N ARG A 56 9.55 -8.94 -6.64
CA ARG A 56 10.53 -9.91 -6.20
C ARG A 56 10.84 -9.77 -4.70
N GLY A 57 11.08 -8.53 -4.25
CA GLY A 57 11.45 -8.26 -2.87
C GLY A 57 10.33 -8.48 -1.88
N SER A 58 9.11 -8.07 -2.19
CA SER A 58 7.95 -8.20 -1.31
C SER A 58 7.33 -9.61 -1.29
N GLY A 59 7.55 -10.39 -2.36
CA GLY A 59 7.03 -11.76 -2.48
C GLY A 59 5.53 -11.84 -2.83
N TRP A 60 4.90 -10.75 -3.24
CA TRP A 60 3.46 -10.74 -3.56
C TRP A 60 3.07 -11.78 -4.62
N SER A 61 3.88 -11.98 -5.68
CA SER A 61 3.55 -12.99 -6.69
C SER A 61 3.63 -14.43 -6.18
N SER A 62 4.49 -14.71 -5.19
CA SER A 62 4.52 -16.03 -4.55
C SER A 62 3.27 -16.27 -3.72
N LEU A 63 2.84 -15.28 -2.92
CA LEU A 63 1.60 -15.36 -2.17
C LEU A 63 0.37 -15.41 -3.10
N ALA A 64 0.42 -14.71 -4.24
CA ALA A 64 -0.64 -14.76 -5.23
C ALA A 64 -0.85 -16.16 -5.80
N ASP A 65 0.23 -16.92 -6.04
CA ASP A 65 0.13 -18.34 -6.45
C ASP A 65 -0.47 -19.24 -5.36
N GLU A 66 -0.16 -18.95 -4.09
CA GLU A 66 -0.69 -19.71 -2.96
C GLU A 66 -2.20 -19.48 -2.78
N CYS A 67 -2.64 -18.22 -2.90
CA CYS A 67 -3.97 -17.77 -2.46
C CYS A 67 -4.92 -17.40 -3.60
N GLY A 68 -4.49 -17.46 -4.87
CA GLY A 68 -5.34 -17.09 -6.01
C GLY A 68 -5.66 -15.59 -6.05
N ILE A 69 -4.64 -14.74 -5.95
CA ILE A 69 -4.75 -13.29 -5.94
C ILE A 69 -4.24 -12.71 -7.26
N ALA A 70 -5.02 -11.88 -7.95
CA ALA A 70 -4.50 -11.07 -9.06
C ALA A 70 -3.70 -9.88 -8.52
N LEU A 71 -2.62 -9.51 -9.21
CA LEU A 71 -1.79 -8.37 -8.82
C LEU A 71 -1.71 -7.36 -9.96
N LEU A 72 -1.75 -6.08 -9.60
CA LEU A 72 -1.51 -4.95 -10.49
C LEU A 72 -0.37 -4.12 -9.92
N TYR A 73 0.64 -3.84 -10.74
CA TYR A 73 1.82 -3.06 -10.40
C TYR A 73 1.89 -1.78 -11.23
N PRO A 74 1.24 -0.68 -10.82
CA PRO A 74 1.53 0.62 -11.39
C PRO A 74 2.98 1.01 -11.16
N GLU A 75 3.66 1.48 -12.21
CA GLU A 75 5.07 1.89 -12.14
C GLU A 75 5.25 3.34 -12.58
N GLN A 76 5.99 4.09 -11.78
CA GLN A 76 6.36 5.47 -12.09
C GLN A 76 7.48 5.54 -13.12
N ARG A 77 7.32 6.37 -14.15
CA ARG A 77 8.34 6.58 -15.18
C ARG A 77 9.35 7.64 -14.75
N LYS A 78 10.63 7.43 -15.09
CA LYS A 78 11.70 8.40 -14.85
C LYS A 78 11.49 9.72 -15.59
N THR A 79 10.72 9.73 -16.67
CA THR A 79 10.31 10.93 -17.40
C THR A 79 9.37 11.84 -16.60
N ASN A 80 8.58 11.28 -15.68
CA ASN A 80 7.68 12.04 -14.79
C ASN A 80 8.39 12.46 -13.51
N ASN A 81 9.22 11.55 -12.99
CA ASN A 81 9.99 11.79 -11.78
C ASN A 81 11.34 11.08 -11.88
N PRO A 82 12.48 11.81 -11.85
CA PRO A 82 13.82 11.22 -12.02
C PRO A 82 14.18 10.13 -11.00
N LEU A 83 13.52 10.13 -9.83
CA LEU A 83 13.69 9.12 -8.80
C LEU A 83 12.67 7.98 -8.92
N SER A 84 11.89 7.91 -10.00
CA SER A 84 10.77 6.98 -10.12
C SER A 84 9.84 7.02 -8.87
N SER A 85 9.65 8.20 -8.30
CA SER A 85 8.81 8.42 -7.11
C SER A 85 7.41 8.81 -7.54
N PHE A 86 6.36 8.21 -6.98
CA PHE A 86 5.01 8.73 -7.15
C PHE A 86 4.92 10.17 -6.63
N ASN A 87 4.19 11.02 -7.37
CA ASN A 87 4.13 12.46 -7.11
C ASN A 87 3.01 12.83 -6.11
N TRP A 88 2.84 12.06 -5.05
CA TRP A 88 1.78 12.13 -4.04
C TRP A 88 1.58 13.53 -3.42
N PHE A 89 2.58 14.41 -3.48
CA PHE A 89 2.57 15.79 -2.97
C PHE A 89 2.22 16.84 -4.01
N LYS A 90 2.07 16.46 -5.29
CA LYS A 90 1.65 17.40 -6.33
C LYS A 90 0.13 17.43 -6.43
N SER A 91 -0.44 18.62 -6.49
CA SER A 91 -1.90 18.81 -6.50
C SER A 91 -2.60 18.12 -7.69
N GLY A 92 -1.93 18.00 -8.86
CA GLY A 92 -2.45 17.26 -10.03
C GLY A 92 -2.38 15.73 -9.86
N ASP A 93 -1.47 15.24 -9.02
CA ASP A 93 -1.23 13.81 -8.79
C ASP A 93 -1.74 13.34 -7.41
N SER A 94 -2.61 14.13 -6.75
CA SER A 94 -3.19 13.78 -5.45
C SER A 94 -4.69 14.07 -5.36
N ARG A 95 -5.38 14.23 -6.51
CA ARG A 95 -6.82 14.53 -6.57
C ARG A 95 -7.57 13.48 -7.38
N ARG A 96 -8.85 13.31 -7.02
CA ARG A 96 -9.77 12.47 -7.79
C ARG A 96 -9.96 13.04 -9.21
N GLY A 97 -9.91 12.18 -10.21
CA GLY A 97 -10.20 12.53 -11.61
C GLY A 97 -9.02 13.13 -12.37
N ASP A 98 -7.81 13.11 -11.79
CA ASP A 98 -6.63 13.74 -12.38
C ASP A 98 -5.36 12.90 -12.16
N GLY A 99 -4.33 13.11 -12.96
CA GLY A 99 -2.96 12.62 -12.81
C GLY A 99 -2.79 11.12 -12.52
N GLU A 100 -1.85 10.81 -11.64
CA GLU A 100 -1.49 9.44 -11.27
C GLU A 100 -2.67 8.64 -10.65
N PRO A 101 -3.51 9.22 -9.76
CA PRO A 101 -4.64 8.48 -9.20
C PRO A 101 -5.67 8.06 -10.25
N LEU A 102 -5.95 8.88 -11.26
CA LEU A 102 -6.85 8.51 -12.34
C LEU A 102 -6.25 7.42 -13.22
N SER A 103 -4.96 7.48 -13.53
CA SER A 103 -4.27 6.41 -14.28
C SER A 103 -4.36 5.07 -13.53
N ILE A 104 -4.07 5.04 -12.24
CA ILE A 104 -4.18 3.82 -11.41
C ILE A 104 -5.63 3.32 -11.37
N ARG A 105 -6.60 4.22 -11.27
CA ARG A 105 -8.02 3.85 -11.31
C ARG A 105 -8.42 3.20 -12.64
N GLN A 106 -7.93 3.73 -13.77
CA GLN A 106 -8.16 3.17 -15.10
C GLN A 106 -7.49 1.78 -15.27
N MET A 107 -6.27 1.60 -14.72
CA MET A 107 -5.61 0.29 -14.68
C MET A 107 -6.45 -0.74 -13.92
N ILE A 108 -7.00 -0.36 -12.76
CA ILE A 108 -7.86 -1.24 -11.97
C ILE A 108 -9.11 -1.63 -12.77
N GLU A 109 -9.78 -0.67 -13.42
CA GLU A 109 -10.95 -0.95 -14.25
C GLU A 109 -10.66 -1.97 -15.34
N GLN A 110 -9.53 -1.80 -16.02
CA GLN A 110 -9.13 -2.72 -17.09
C GLN A 110 -8.85 -4.15 -16.54
N VAL A 111 -8.17 -4.27 -15.40
CA VAL A 111 -7.92 -5.59 -14.79
C VAL A 111 -9.22 -6.26 -14.32
N VAL A 112 -10.14 -5.48 -13.77
CA VAL A 112 -11.47 -5.98 -13.35
C VAL A 112 -12.23 -6.56 -14.54
N ASP A 113 -12.23 -5.84 -15.67
CA ASP A 113 -12.94 -6.27 -16.89
C ASP A 113 -12.28 -7.48 -17.56
N ASP A 114 -10.93 -7.50 -17.64
CA ASP A 114 -10.18 -8.55 -18.33
C ASP A 114 -10.17 -9.89 -17.57
N HIS A 115 -10.22 -9.85 -16.23
CA HIS A 115 -9.99 -11.03 -15.40
C HIS A 115 -11.15 -11.40 -14.47
N ALA A 116 -12.31 -10.76 -14.64
CA ALA A 116 -13.49 -11.01 -13.81
C ALA A 116 -13.17 -10.95 -12.28
N ILE A 117 -12.49 -9.88 -11.85
CA ILE A 117 -12.19 -9.60 -10.46
C ILE A 117 -13.50 -9.33 -9.68
N ASP A 118 -13.54 -9.74 -8.41
CA ASP A 118 -14.60 -9.32 -7.50
C ASP A 118 -14.40 -7.85 -7.13
N PRO A 119 -15.27 -6.93 -7.55
CA PRO A 119 -15.10 -5.50 -7.28
C PRO A 119 -15.22 -5.14 -5.78
N SER A 120 -15.72 -6.05 -4.96
CA SER A 120 -15.77 -5.88 -3.49
C SER A 120 -14.49 -6.36 -2.78
N ARG A 121 -13.54 -6.94 -3.53
CA ARG A 121 -12.30 -7.52 -3.00
C ARG A 121 -11.07 -6.95 -3.70
N ILE A 122 -11.01 -5.61 -3.79
CA ILE A 122 -9.87 -4.87 -4.33
C ILE A 122 -9.14 -4.19 -3.18
N PHE A 123 -7.82 -4.35 -3.14
CA PHE A 123 -6.97 -3.85 -2.08
C PHE A 123 -5.79 -3.07 -2.68
N VAL A 124 -5.17 -2.20 -1.88
CA VAL A 124 -4.00 -1.43 -2.32
C VAL A 124 -2.93 -1.39 -1.23
N THR A 125 -1.69 -1.59 -1.63
CA THR A 125 -0.53 -1.47 -0.73
C THR A 125 0.63 -0.76 -1.42
N GLY A 126 1.52 -0.19 -0.64
CA GLY A 126 2.72 0.40 -1.18
C GLY A 126 3.70 0.85 -0.10
N MET A 127 4.93 1.08 -0.54
CA MET A 127 6.05 1.46 0.33
C MET A 127 6.55 2.87 0.01
N SER A 128 6.84 3.68 1.04
CA SER A 128 7.44 5.01 0.89
C SER A 128 6.56 5.92 0.00
N SER A 129 7.05 6.37 -1.17
CA SER A 129 6.22 7.12 -2.13
C SER A 129 5.00 6.32 -2.62
N GLY A 130 5.14 4.99 -2.78
CA GLY A 130 4.01 4.10 -3.06
C GLY A 130 3.04 4.01 -1.88
N GLY A 131 3.53 4.02 -0.63
CA GLY A 131 2.70 4.10 0.57
C GLY A 131 1.94 5.42 0.67
N ALA A 132 2.57 6.55 0.32
CA ALA A 132 1.90 7.83 0.24
C ALA A 132 0.87 7.87 -0.91
N MET A 133 1.16 7.25 -2.07
CA MET A 133 0.19 7.11 -3.15
C MET A 133 -0.95 6.15 -2.76
N THR A 134 -0.69 5.12 -1.93
CA THR A 134 -1.74 4.29 -1.31
C THR A 134 -2.72 5.17 -0.51
N SER A 135 -2.20 6.09 0.32
CA SER A 135 -3.04 7.07 1.05
C SER A 135 -3.86 7.95 0.10
N VAL A 136 -3.29 8.36 -1.04
CA VAL A 136 -4.00 9.11 -2.09
C VAL A 136 -5.12 8.29 -2.69
N MET A 137 -4.86 7.05 -3.09
CA MET A 137 -5.86 6.16 -3.69
C MET A 137 -7.04 5.88 -2.75
N LEU A 138 -6.77 5.57 -1.49
CA LEU A 138 -7.79 5.33 -0.46
C LEU A 138 -8.68 6.55 -0.20
N ALA A 139 -8.13 7.76 -0.28
CA ALA A 139 -8.89 8.99 -0.08
C ALA A 139 -9.67 9.41 -1.34
N THR A 140 -9.06 9.28 -2.53
CA THR A 140 -9.65 9.79 -3.78
C THR A 140 -10.62 8.82 -4.44
N TYR A 141 -10.45 7.51 -4.24
CA TYR A 141 -11.32 6.43 -4.77
C TYR A 141 -11.72 5.43 -3.68
N PRO A 142 -12.29 5.89 -2.56
CA PRO A 142 -12.61 5.04 -1.41
C PRO A 142 -13.64 3.93 -1.75
N GLU A 143 -14.48 4.15 -2.75
CA GLU A 143 -15.48 3.18 -3.22
C GLU A 143 -14.88 1.95 -3.91
N VAL A 144 -13.58 2.02 -4.25
CA VAL A 144 -12.88 0.95 -4.97
C VAL A 144 -12.28 -0.08 -4.01
N PHE A 145 -11.83 0.36 -2.84
CA PHE A 145 -10.98 -0.46 -1.99
C PHE A 145 -11.68 -1.00 -0.75
N ALA A 146 -11.55 -2.31 -0.54
CA ALA A 146 -11.97 -2.98 0.70
C ALA A 146 -10.92 -2.79 1.83
N GLY A 147 -9.65 -2.66 1.48
CA GLY A 147 -8.56 -2.43 2.43
C GLY A 147 -7.34 -1.76 1.80
N GLY A 148 -6.54 -1.11 2.64
CA GLY A 148 -5.27 -0.51 2.26
C GLY A 148 -4.16 -0.80 3.26
N ALA A 149 -2.92 -0.95 2.77
CA ALA A 149 -1.75 -1.11 3.62
C ALA A 149 -0.65 -0.10 3.26
N ILE A 150 -0.22 0.67 4.24
CA ILE A 150 0.70 1.78 4.07
C ILE A 150 2.01 1.46 4.79
N ILE A 151 3.07 1.19 4.01
CA ILE A 151 4.39 0.79 4.54
C ILE A 151 5.34 1.97 4.43
N ALA A 152 5.89 2.45 5.55
CA ALA A 152 6.82 3.59 5.61
C ALA A 152 6.35 4.80 4.77
N GLY A 153 5.04 5.04 4.74
CA GLY A 153 4.37 6.05 3.91
C GLY A 153 4.04 7.34 4.67
N LEU A 154 3.15 8.13 4.08
CA LEU A 154 2.71 9.43 4.62
C LEU A 154 1.19 9.57 4.52
N PRO A 155 0.57 10.36 5.42
CA PRO A 155 -0.87 10.60 5.36
C PRO A 155 -1.28 11.38 4.11
N TYR A 156 -2.50 11.19 3.66
CA TYR A 156 -3.07 11.88 2.52
C TYR A 156 -3.03 13.41 2.70
N ARG A 157 -2.56 14.11 1.67
CA ARG A 157 -2.42 15.58 1.61
C ARG A 157 -1.69 16.20 2.79
N SER A 158 -0.66 15.51 3.26
CA SER A 158 0.23 16.04 4.29
C SER A 158 1.29 17.01 3.77
N ALA A 159 1.39 17.21 2.44
CA ALA A 159 2.21 18.19 1.76
C ALA A 159 1.58 18.54 0.41
N ASP A 160 1.78 19.78 -0.06
CA ASP A 160 1.27 20.29 -1.35
C ASP A 160 2.42 20.63 -2.35
N ASN A 161 3.67 20.46 -1.95
CA ASN A 161 4.86 20.64 -2.79
C ASN A 161 6.07 19.87 -2.25
N LEU A 162 7.14 19.81 -3.03
CA LEU A 162 8.33 19.04 -2.71
C LEU A 162 9.01 19.47 -1.39
N ILE A 163 9.06 20.76 -1.10
CA ILE A 163 9.70 21.28 0.12
C ILE A 163 8.92 20.83 1.34
N GLU A 164 7.62 20.99 1.32
CA GLU A 164 6.74 20.51 2.39
C GLU A 164 6.82 18.98 2.53
N ALA A 165 6.87 18.24 1.41
CA ALA A 165 7.05 16.79 1.42
C ALA A 165 8.34 16.38 2.14
N MET A 166 9.46 17.05 1.85
CA MET A 166 10.74 16.78 2.53
C MET A 166 10.69 17.09 4.02
N VAL A 167 10.02 18.17 4.44
CA VAL A 167 9.81 18.53 5.85
C VAL A 167 8.91 17.48 6.52
N ARG A 168 7.82 17.09 5.85
CA ARG A 168 6.87 16.11 6.38
C ARG A 168 7.49 14.72 6.52
N MET A 169 8.33 14.30 5.59
CA MET A 169 9.10 13.06 5.73
C MET A 169 9.92 13.00 7.01
N LYS A 170 10.38 14.13 7.54
CA LYS A 170 11.11 14.21 8.80
C LYS A 170 10.21 14.34 10.05
N GLY A 171 8.91 14.11 9.91
CA GLY A 171 7.95 14.19 11.01
C GLY A 171 7.51 15.62 11.38
N TYR A 172 7.93 16.63 10.60
CA TYR A 172 7.59 18.02 10.89
C TYR A 172 6.58 18.60 9.90
N GLY A 173 5.88 19.67 10.34
CA GLY A 173 4.91 20.38 9.48
C GLY A 173 3.68 19.53 9.11
N GLY A 174 3.00 19.94 8.04
CA GLY A 174 1.78 19.31 7.60
C GLY A 174 0.52 19.81 8.33
N PRO A 175 -0.65 19.28 7.98
CA PRO A 175 -1.92 19.62 8.62
C PRO A 175 -1.97 19.21 10.08
N SER A 176 -2.75 19.93 10.89
CA SER A 176 -3.05 19.50 12.26
C SER A 176 -3.88 18.22 12.28
N ASP A 177 -3.85 17.49 13.38
CA ASP A 177 -4.63 16.25 13.55
C ASP A 177 -6.12 16.45 13.24
N HIS A 178 -6.71 17.57 13.66
CA HIS A 178 -8.11 17.94 13.35
C HIS A 178 -8.39 18.23 11.86
N ARG A 179 -7.34 18.39 11.06
CA ARG A 179 -7.49 18.62 9.62
C ARG A 179 -7.32 17.34 8.82
N LEU A 180 -6.60 16.34 9.36
CA LEU A 180 -6.21 15.13 8.64
C LEU A 180 -7.42 14.35 8.09
N ASP A 181 -8.45 14.10 8.91
CA ASP A 181 -9.66 13.39 8.50
C ASP A 181 -10.52 14.20 7.53
N ALA A 182 -10.64 15.51 7.75
CA ALA A 182 -11.38 16.40 6.86
C ALA A 182 -10.82 16.35 5.43
N LEU A 183 -9.49 16.24 5.25
CA LEU A 183 -8.87 16.12 3.94
C LEU A 183 -9.32 14.85 3.21
N VAL A 184 -9.46 13.72 3.91
CA VAL A 184 -9.98 12.47 3.32
C VAL A 184 -11.46 12.62 2.93
N ARG A 185 -12.28 13.19 3.80
CA ARG A 185 -13.72 13.42 3.52
C ARG A 185 -13.96 14.39 2.37
N GLU A 186 -13.09 15.39 2.21
CA GLU A 186 -13.16 16.37 1.12
C GLU A 186 -12.69 15.83 -0.23
N ALA A 187 -11.97 14.69 -0.25
CA ALA A 187 -11.43 14.10 -1.47
C ALA A 187 -12.49 13.47 -2.38
N SER A 188 -13.64 13.08 -1.81
CA SER A 188 -14.75 12.48 -2.54
C SER A 188 -16.08 12.72 -1.82
N THR A 189 -17.20 12.35 -2.46
CA THR A 189 -18.54 12.37 -1.85
C THR A 189 -18.91 11.05 -1.16
N PHE A 190 -17.95 10.16 -0.96
CA PHE A 190 -18.19 8.84 -0.39
C PHE A 190 -18.41 8.92 1.12
N GLU A 191 -19.43 8.20 1.61
CA GLU A 191 -19.80 8.20 3.02
C GLU A 191 -19.50 6.86 3.73
N GLY A 192 -18.92 5.91 2.99
CA GLY A 192 -18.56 4.58 3.51
C GLY A 192 -19.43 3.43 2.97
N PRO A 193 -19.13 2.22 3.31
CA PRO A 193 -18.11 1.78 4.28
C PRO A 193 -16.67 2.05 3.79
N TRP A 194 -15.81 2.50 4.70
CA TRP A 194 -14.42 2.82 4.41
C TRP A 194 -13.52 1.58 4.47
N ALA A 195 -12.45 1.60 3.68
CA ALA A 195 -11.43 0.55 3.64
C ALA A 195 -10.77 0.32 5.01
N THR A 196 -10.46 -0.93 5.36
CA THR A 196 -9.62 -1.24 6.53
C THR A 196 -8.17 -0.82 6.27
N ILE A 197 -7.45 -0.38 7.30
CA ILE A 197 -6.11 0.22 7.17
C ILE A 197 -5.07 -0.58 7.96
N SER A 198 -4.01 -1.01 7.28
CA SER A 198 -2.83 -1.63 7.89
C SER A 198 -1.64 -0.68 7.76
N VAL A 199 -0.99 -0.34 8.86
CA VAL A 199 0.14 0.61 8.90
C VAL A 199 1.40 -0.10 9.37
N TRP A 200 2.48 0.01 8.59
CA TRP A 200 3.76 -0.63 8.88
C TRP A 200 4.90 0.39 8.83
N HIS A 201 5.71 0.45 9.88
CA HIS A 201 6.82 1.42 9.90
C HIS A 201 8.03 0.90 10.67
N GLY A 202 9.22 1.27 10.21
CA GLY A 202 10.45 1.03 10.95
C GLY A 202 10.64 2.03 12.08
N GLY A 203 10.83 1.53 13.32
CA GLY A 203 11.04 2.38 14.49
C GLY A 203 12.36 3.18 14.49
N SER A 204 13.28 2.88 13.56
CA SER A 204 14.54 3.60 13.33
C SER A 204 14.65 4.17 11.91
N ASP A 205 13.51 4.41 11.26
CA ASP A 205 13.46 4.98 9.91
C ASP A 205 13.95 6.44 9.93
N SER A 206 15.10 6.67 9.28
CA SER A 206 15.70 8.01 9.16
C SER A 206 15.32 8.73 7.84
N THR A 207 14.60 8.07 6.94
CA THR A 207 14.13 8.62 5.67
C THR A 207 12.74 9.23 5.82
N VAL A 208 11.79 8.42 6.28
CA VAL A 208 10.43 8.84 6.66
C VAL A 208 10.28 8.56 8.15
N ASP A 209 10.18 9.61 8.95
CA ASP A 209 10.06 9.50 10.41
C ASP A 209 8.78 8.76 10.79
N ASN A 210 8.85 7.87 11.79
CA ASN A 210 7.72 7.05 12.22
C ASN A 210 6.54 7.85 12.81
N ALA A 211 6.72 9.12 13.16
CA ALA A 211 5.60 10.02 13.47
C ALA A 211 4.59 10.16 12.32
N ASN A 212 4.98 9.79 11.10
CA ASN A 212 4.04 9.71 9.98
C ASN A 212 3.09 8.51 10.10
N ALA A 213 3.52 7.38 10.68
CA ALA A 213 2.64 6.25 11.00
C ALA A 213 1.55 6.68 11.99
N ASP A 214 1.91 7.32 13.09
CA ASP A 214 0.94 7.91 14.04
C ASP A 214 -0.05 8.84 13.35
N SER A 215 0.42 9.66 12.41
CA SER A 215 -0.43 10.60 11.67
C SER A 215 -1.38 9.89 10.71
N ILE A 216 -0.96 8.79 10.07
CA ILE A 216 -1.82 7.95 9.23
C ILE A 216 -2.90 7.31 10.11
N VAL A 217 -2.53 6.71 11.23
CA VAL A 217 -3.49 6.11 12.18
C VAL A 217 -4.52 7.15 12.61
N ARG A 218 -4.11 8.36 13.06
CA ARG A 218 -5.02 9.44 13.46
C ARG A 218 -5.95 9.88 12.34
N GLN A 219 -5.44 9.99 11.10
CA GLN A 219 -6.23 10.34 9.93
C GLN A 219 -7.41 9.37 9.74
N TRP A 220 -7.17 8.07 9.92
CA TRP A 220 -8.17 7.02 9.71
C TRP A 220 -9.01 6.71 10.95
N GLN A 221 -8.51 6.97 12.17
CA GLN A 221 -9.29 6.84 13.41
C GLN A 221 -10.58 7.66 13.37
N GLN A 222 -10.50 8.91 12.91
CA GLN A 222 -11.65 9.80 12.78
C GLN A 222 -12.63 9.29 11.70
N ILE A 223 -12.12 8.75 10.60
CA ILE A 223 -12.91 8.18 9.51
C ILE A 223 -13.71 6.97 10.00
N HIS A 224 -13.07 6.08 10.77
CA HIS A 224 -13.69 4.86 11.33
C HIS A 224 -14.42 5.11 12.66
N LYS A 225 -14.33 6.31 13.24
CA LYS A 225 -14.92 6.66 14.56
C LYS A 225 -14.39 5.76 15.69
N VAL A 226 -13.07 5.54 15.72
CA VAL A 226 -12.36 4.69 16.68
C VAL A 226 -11.25 5.45 17.41
N GLU A 227 -11.59 6.64 17.91
CA GLU A 227 -10.63 7.55 18.57
C GLU A 227 -10.03 6.94 19.85
N GLY A 228 -8.83 7.41 20.19
CA GLY A 228 -8.15 7.04 21.42
C GLY A 228 -7.12 5.92 21.25
N PRO A 229 -6.74 5.27 22.38
CA PRO A 229 -5.74 4.20 22.34
C PRO A 229 -6.26 2.96 21.57
N PRO A 230 -5.37 2.05 21.16
CA PRO A 230 -5.79 0.81 20.53
C PRO A 230 -6.76 0.02 21.41
N THR A 231 -7.76 -0.60 20.78
CA THR A 231 -8.73 -1.47 21.46
C THR A 231 -8.04 -2.65 22.13
N ARG A 232 -6.99 -3.17 21.49
CA ARG A 232 -6.10 -4.19 22.01
C ARG A 232 -4.71 -4.10 21.41
N VAL A 233 -3.75 -4.66 22.13
CA VAL A 233 -2.37 -4.88 21.67
C VAL A 233 -2.09 -6.35 21.83
N GLU A 234 -1.59 -6.98 20.81
CA GLU A 234 -1.15 -8.37 20.82
C GLU A 234 0.27 -8.49 20.28
N GLU A 235 0.95 -9.58 20.57
CA GLU A 235 2.26 -9.87 20.02
C GLU A 235 2.10 -10.89 18.89
N LEU A 236 2.65 -10.58 17.73
CA LEU A 236 2.61 -11.45 16.56
C LEU A 236 4.02 -11.53 15.97
N ASP A 237 4.56 -12.75 15.85
CA ASP A 237 5.95 -13.01 15.40
C ASP A 237 7.02 -12.20 16.16
N GLY A 238 6.80 -11.93 17.45
CA GLY A 238 7.71 -11.17 18.29
C GLY A 238 7.59 -9.64 18.14
N PHE A 239 6.55 -9.15 17.46
CA PHE A 239 6.30 -7.73 17.25
C PHE A 239 4.93 -7.30 17.80
N PRO A 240 4.83 -6.11 18.44
CA PRO A 240 3.55 -5.60 18.89
C PRO A 240 2.67 -5.19 17.70
N ARG A 241 1.45 -5.71 17.67
CA ARG A 241 0.36 -5.32 16.78
C ARG A 241 -0.66 -4.52 17.57
N GLN A 242 -0.83 -3.26 17.24
CA GLN A 242 -1.86 -2.39 17.80
C GLN A 242 -3.12 -2.45 16.92
N ILE A 243 -4.31 -2.57 17.52
CA ILE A 243 -5.54 -2.82 16.79
C ILE A 243 -6.64 -1.89 17.29
N TRP A 244 -7.35 -1.26 16.36
CA TRP A 244 -8.57 -0.50 16.64
C TRP A 244 -9.77 -1.18 16.01
N CYS A 245 -10.78 -1.47 16.85
CA CYS A 245 -12.02 -2.10 16.42
C CYS A 245 -13.15 -1.07 16.42
N ASN A 246 -14.03 -1.16 15.41
CA ASN A 246 -15.26 -0.38 15.38
C ASN A 246 -16.28 -0.88 16.44
N ALA A 247 -17.40 -0.19 16.57
CA ALA A 247 -18.46 -0.54 17.53
C ALA A 247 -19.05 -1.95 17.34
N GLY A 248 -18.90 -2.53 16.15
CA GLY A 248 -19.29 -3.90 15.83
C GLY A 248 -18.24 -4.96 16.17
N GLY A 249 -17.08 -4.53 16.69
CA GLY A 249 -15.96 -5.44 17.03
C GLY A 249 -15.09 -5.83 15.83
N GLN A 250 -15.32 -5.26 14.65
CA GLN A 250 -14.49 -5.48 13.47
C GLN A 250 -13.18 -4.66 13.58
N GLU A 251 -12.05 -5.28 13.32
CA GLU A 251 -10.76 -4.63 13.19
C GLU A 251 -10.77 -3.72 11.95
N VAL A 252 -10.55 -2.44 12.14
CA VAL A 252 -10.60 -1.45 11.05
C VAL A 252 -9.26 -0.75 10.83
N ILE A 253 -8.40 -0.72 11.86
CA ILE A 253 -7.02 -0.23 11.75
C ILE A 253 -6.12 -1.20 12.52
N GLU A 254 -4.96 -1.50 11.94
CA GLU A 254 -3.84 -2.13 12.63
C GLU A 254 -2.56 -1.35 12.39
N GLU A 255 -1.63 -1.41 13.35
CA GLU A 255 -0.33 -0.77 13.26
C GLU A 255 0.78 -1.68 13.79
N TYR A 256 1.89 -1.71 13.04
CA TYR A 256 3.15 -2.34 13.41
C TYR A 256 4.30 -1.34 13.36
N ILE A 257 4.95 -1.10 14.50
CA ILE A 257 6.20 -0.36 14.58
C ILE A 257 7.33 -1.35 14.83
N ILE A 258 8.12 -1.63 13.79
CA ILE A 258 9.20 -2.63 13.85
C ILE A 258 10.43 -2.01 14.48
N LYS A 259 10.68 -2.34 15.73
CA LYS A 259 11.80 -1.79 16.53
C LYS A 259 13.14 -2.05 15.84
N GLY A 260 13.94 -1.00 15.69
CA GLY A 260 15.27 -1.06 15.10
C GLY A 260 15.32 -1.17 13.58
N MET A 261 14.19 -1.37 12.91
CA MET A 261 14.10 -1.40 11.45
C MET A 261 14.24 0.01 10.87
N GLY A 262 14.98 0.13 9.79
CA GLY A 262 15.12 1.36 9.00
C GLY A 262 13.98 1.56 8.00
N HIS A 263 14.26 2.31 6.91
CA HIS A 263 13.31 2.60 5.84
C HIS A 263 13.15 1.43 4.88
N GLY A 264 11.99 0.78 4.86
CA GLY A 264 11.75 -0.35 3.96
C GLY A 264 10.50 -1.16 4.29
N THR A 265 10.30 -2.22 3.52
CA THR A 265 9.26 -3.22 3.70
C THR A 265 9.78 -4.34 4.60
N PRO A 266 9.12 -4.67 5.72
CA PRO A 266 9.49 -5.82 6.55
C PRO A 266 9.23 -7.12 5.79
N ILE A 267 10.24 -7.98 5.71
CA ILE A 267 10.11 -9.30 5.10
C ILE A 267 10.62 -10.40 6.02
N MET A 268 10.17 -11.61 5.76
CA MET A 268 10.71 -12.86 6.23
C MET A 268 10.96 -13.75 5.02
N ALA A 269 12.21 -13.80 4.54
CA ALA A 269 12.59 -14.52 3.32
C ALA A 269 12.85 -16.01 3.56
N GLY A 270 13.12 -16.40 4.81
CA GLY A 270 13.43 -17.77 5.19
C GLY A 270 12.27 -18.53 5.81
N GLY A 271 12.43 -19.87 5.90
CA GLY A 271 11.42 -20.77 6.48
C GLY A 271 10.33 -21.19 5.48
N ASP A 272 9.39 -22.02 5.97
CA ASP A 272 8.31 -22.59 5.13
C ASP A 272 7.29 -21.52 4.70
N GLU A 273 7.16 -20.44 5.46
CA GLU A 273 6.27 -19.30 5.19
C GLU A 273 7.01 -18.08 4.63
N GLY A 274 8.27 -18.24 4.28
CA GLY A 274 9.12 -17.17 3.77
C GLY A 274 8.65 -16.63 2.44
N LEU A 275 8.59 -15.30 2.32
CA LEU A 275 8.21 -14.58 1.11
C LEU A 275 9.21 -13.49 0.77
N GLY A 276 9.51 -13.37 -0.53
CA GLY A 276 10.33 -12.29 -1.06
C GLY A 276 11.82 -12.51 -0.92
N GLU A 277 12.57 -11.51 -1.33
CA GLU A 277 14.03 -11.49 -1.33
C GLU A 277 14.56 -10.22 -0.68
N ALA A 278 15.54 -10.35 0.21
CA ALA A 278 16.16 -9.19 0.86
C ALA A 278 16.89 -8.30 -0.17
N ASP A 279 16.64 -7.00 -0.08
CA ASP A 279 17.23 -5.97 -0.92
C ASP A 279 17.35 -4.66 -0.13
N LYS A 280 17.85 -3.60 -0.73
CA LYS A 280 18.08 -2.29 -0.10
C LYS A 280 16.90 -1.78 0.73
N TYR A 281 15.67 -2.02 0.25
CA TYR A 281 14.42 -1.58 0.90
C TYR A 281 13.49 -2.74 1.25
N MET A 282 13.98 -3.98 1.16
CA MET A 282 13.30 -5.20 1.57
C MET A 282 14.08 -5.78 2.76
N LEU A 283 13.64 -5.45 3.96
CA LEU A 283 14.42 -5.63 5.18
C LEU A 283 14.03 -6.94 5.87
N GLU A 284 15.00 -7.88 5.90
CA GLU A 284 14.84 -9.15 6.62
C GLU A 284 14.81 -8.88 8.13
N VAL A 285 13.63 -8.98 8.72
CA VAL A 285 13.41 -8.71 10.14
C VAL A 285 12.63 -9.83 10.85
N GLY A 286 12.35 -10.93 10.15
CA GLY A 286 11.66 -12.09 10.71
C GLY A 286 10.14 -11.98 10.78
N ILE A 287 9.53 -10.99 10.10
CA ILE A 287 8.08 -10.87 9.92
C ILE A 287 7.79 -10.46 8.48
N SER A 288 6.84 -11.15 7.83
CA SER A 288 6.41 -10.84 6.47
C SER A 288 5.21 -9.89 6.49
N SER A 289 5.43 -8.59 6.21
CA SER A 289 4.30 -7.65 6.07
C SER A 289 3.31 -8.08 5.00
N THR A 290 3.79 -8.67 3.88
CA THR A 290 2.95 -9.17 2.79
C THR A 290 1.95 -10.23 3.28
N ARG A 291 2.40 -11.21 4.07
CA ARG A 291 1.54 -12.29 4.59
C ARG A 291 0.55 -11.76 5.62
N HIS A 292 0.99 -10.94 6.56
CA HIS A 292 0.13 -10.37 7.60
C HIS A 292 -0.92 -9.39 7.02
N ILE A 293 -0.55 -8.56 6.07
CA ILE A 293 -1.47 -7.69 5.35
C ILE A 293 -2.54 -8.50 4.63
N ALA A 294 -2.14 -9.56 3.91
CA ALA A 294 -3.10 -10.44 3.23
C ALA A 294 -4.03 -11.16 4.22
N HIS A 295 -3.50 -11.58 5.37
CA HIS A 295 -4.32 -12.16 6.45
C HIS A 295 -5.33 -11.15 7.02
N PHE A 296 -4.90 -9.94 7.32
CA PHE A 296 -5.78 -8.85 7.80
C PHE A 296 -6.93 -8.55 6.82
N TRP A 297 -6.69 -8.72 5.54
CA TRP A 297 -7.70 -8.55 4.49
C TRP A 297 -8.55 -9.80 4.24
N GLY A 298 -8.30 -10.92 4.93
CA GLY A 298 -8.99 -12.19 4.72
C GLY A 298 -8.69 -12.82 3.36
N LEU A 299 -7.47 -12.64 2.85
CA LEU A 299 -6.98 -13.23 1.60
C LEU A 299 -6.21 -14.54 1.83
N THR A 300 -5.80 -14.81 3.06
CA THR A 300 -5.18 -16.06 3.52
C THR A 300 -6.02 -16.68 4.64
N GLU A 301 -5.86 -18.00 4.83
CA GLU A 301 -6.46 -18.72 5.98
C GLU A 301 -5.77 -18.39 7.30
#